data_566a5512d3628bd7f85be2a9b5df05fb
#
_entry.id   566a5512d3628bd7f85be2a9b5df05fb
#
_cell.length_a   1.000
_cell.length_b   1.000
_cell.length_c   1.000
_cell.angle_alpha   90.00
_cell.angle_beta   90.00
_cell.angle_gamma   90.00
#
_symmetry.space_group_name_H-M   'P 1'
#
loop_
_entity.id
_entity.type
_entity.pdbx_description
1 polymer ?
#
loop_
_entity_poly.entity_id
_entity_poly.type
_entity_poly.pdbx_seq_one_letter_code
_entity_poly.pdbx_strand_id
1 'polypeptide(L)'
;MVLTGLAGLVTVPLLLTGCSGGGNDRGKERLSQEGGSAGDVPAPAQGAPAPAAPDSAYDAAPEAAGKQRADSFAPEPDMVSTFALDVDTASYSYARRTIDAGSLPQPDTVRHEEFVNSFRQDYPAPEDDGFSVTADGARAADDGWSLMRVGLATRPESNEYGTKARRPAALTFVVDVSGSMAEPGRLSLVRESLHSAVDELRDDDALALVAFSDEARTVLPMTAVGGAQDRIHDAVEKLQPAESTNVEAGMARGYDEAVDGHRKGATNRVVLLSDALANTGATDADAILDRIAAAREDYGITLFGIGVGSEYGDALMERLTNQGDGHTTYVSETDQARKVFVEDLPRNVDLRARDAKAQVVFDPDAVSDYRLIGYENRQVADEDFRNDAVDGGEVGPGHTVTALYAVRLAEGASGSVATATVRWLDPDTRAPQEESSTVDAGTLTGDLWGAAPPRLQLTALAAYFADALRGGSGAGAGAAATPEPYTDGKEDSGTTGGAGYTPLPGAPTVDELADHAEDLAAETEDPAVSDLAETVRQAVELTG
;
A
#
# COMPACT_ATOMS: atom_id res chain seq x y z
N MET A 1 -4.62 -13.12 66.50
CA MET A 1 -4.39 -11.83 67.10
C MET A 1 -5.08 -10.81 66.23
N VAL A 2 -6.22 -10.57 66.50
CA VAL A 2 -7.31 -9.61 66.57
C VAL A 2 -6.80 -8.17 66.63
N LEU A 3 -7.36 -7.28 65.83
CA LEU A 3 -7.92 -5.95 66.04
C LEU A 3 -8.14 -5.26 64.69
N THR A 4 -9.40 -5.15 64.22
CA THR A 4 -10.43 -4.08 64.40
C THR A 4 -9.88 -2.67 64.15
N GLY A 5 -10.31 -1.95 63.12
CA GLY A 5 -11.54 -1.26 62.88
C GLY A 5 -11.26 0.22 62.57
N LEU A 6 -11.89 0.83 61.63
CA LEU A 6 -12.78 1.99 61.81
C LEU A 6 -13.29 2.52 60.45
N ALA A 7 -14.60 2.58 60.35
CA ALA A 7 -15.35 3.24 59.30
C ALA A 7 -15.41 4.76 59.56
N GLY A 8 -15.32 5.56 58.49
CA GLY A 8 -15.60 6.99 58.53
C GLY A 8 -16.57 7.37 57.39
N LEU A 9 -17.82 7.56 57.80
CA LEU A 9 -18.90 8.12 56.96
C LEU A 9 -18.76 9.65 56.98
N VAL A 10 -18.73 10.29 55.81
CA VAL A 10 -18.92 11.74 55.66
C VAL A 10 -20.09 11.99 54.74
N THR A 11 -21.14 12.50 55.30
CA THR A 11 -22.36 13.02 54.65
C THR A 11 -22.14 14.46 54.22
N VAL A 12 -22.59 14.80 52.99
CA VAL A 12 -22.65 16.16 52.45
C VAL A 12 -24.12 16.54 52.24
N PRO A 13 -24.57 17.72 52.71
CA PRO A 13 -25.95 18.14 52.53
C PRO A 13 -26.17 18.90 51.22
N LEU A 14 -27.34 18.63 50.64
CA LEU A 14 -28.01 19.34 49.57
C LEU A 14 -28.42 20.75 50.01
N LEU A 15 -28.22 21.77 49.19
CA LEU A 15 -28.89 23.06 49.27
C LEU A 15 -29.58 23.40 47.97
N LEU A 16 -30.91 23.38 48.02
CA LEU A 16 -31.85 23.93 47.05
C LEU A 16 -32.17 25.40 47.43
N THR A 17 -32.11 26.29 46.43
CA THR A 17 -32.90 27.54 46.37
C THR A 17 -33.07 27.84 44.88
N GLY A 18 -34.18 28.06 44.26
CA GLY A 18 -35.53 28.46 44.59
C GLY A 18 -35.84 29.90 44.15
N CYS A 19 -36.86 30.06 43.31
CA CYS A 19 -37.63 31.27 42.94
C CYS A 19 -37.22 32.01 41.68
N SER A 20 -38.05 32.20 40.69
CA SER A 20 -39.46 32.51 40.53
C SER A 20 -39.67 33.79 39.70
N GLY A 21 -40.59 33.76 38.77
CA GLY A 21 -41.49 34.82 38.38
C GLY A 21 -41.24 35.43 36.99
N GLY A 22 -42.07 35.33 36.09
CA GLY A 22 -43.39 35.76 35.72
C GLY A 22 -43.25 36.57 34.46
N GLY A 23 -44.03 36.57 33.47
CA GLY A 23 -45.41 36.36 33.17
C GLY A 23 -45.80 37.17 31.96
N ASN A 24 -46.69 36.61 31.14
CA ASN A 24 -47.72 37.26 30.29
C ASN A 24 -47.29 38.23 29.19
N ASP A 25 -47.90 38.32 28.01
CA ASP A 25 -49.26 38.02 27.57
C ASP A 25 -49.36 38.08 26.03
N ARG A 26 -50.23 37.27 25.49
CA ARG A 26 -51.17 37.39 24.38
C ARG A 26 -51.02 38.44 23.28
N GLY A 27 -51.27 37.95 22.07
CA GLY A 27 -51.75 38.72 20.90
C GLY A 27 -51.99 37.85 19.67
N LYS A 28 -53.15 37.22 19.62
CA LYS A 28 -53.74 36.70 18.36
C LYS A 28 -54.24 37.90 17.56
N GLU A 29 -54.08 37.89 16.24
CA GLU A 29 -55.24 38.22 15.37
C GLU A 29 -55.00 37.76 13.93
N ARG A 30 -56.12 37.46 13.33
CA ARG A 30 -56.44 36.73 12.12
C ARG A 30 -56.62 37.66 10.91
N LEU A 31 -56.51 37.05 9.75
CA LEU A 31 -57.33 37.20 8.53
C LEU A 31 -57.26 38.53 7.75
N SER A 32 -56.94 38.42 6.45
CA SER A 32 -57.99 38.46 5.41
C SER A 32 -57.37 38.23 4.03
N GLN A 33 -58.09 37.45 3.24
CA GLN A 33 -58.02 37.29 1.80
C GLN A 33 -58.51 38.54 1.09
N GLU A 34 -58.04 38.69 -0.13
CA GLU A 34 -58.68 39.11 -1.40
C GLU A 34 -57.57 39.65 -2.32
N GLY A 35 -57.34 39.26 -3.56
CA GLY A 35 -58.29 39.06 -4.63
C GLY A 35 -57.93 39.94 -5.78
N GLY A 36 -57.49 39.40 -6.91
CA GLY A 36 -57.78 40.03 -8.17
C GLY A 36 -56.65 40.61 -9.01
N SER A 37 -56.57 40.06 -10.16
CA SER A 37 -56.51 40.67 -11.49
C SER A 37 -55.21 40.63 -12.27
N ALA A 38 -55.32 39.97 -13.40
CA ALA A 38 -54.39 39.88 -14.51
C ALA A 38 -54.10 41.24 -15.15
N GLY A 39 -52.88 41.39 -15.64
CA GLY A 39 -52.47 42.52 -16.45
C GLY A 39 -51.09 42.37 -17.06
N ASP A 40 -51.10 42.05 -18.33
CA ASP A 40 -50.14 42.37 -19.39
C ASP A 40 -48.63 42.21 -19.16
N VAL A 41 -48.07 41.33 -19.98
CA VAL A 41 -46.68 41.19 -20.36
C VAL A 41 -46.32 42.25 -21.41
N PRO A 42 -45.20 42.91 -21.29
CA PRO A 42 -44.43 43.41 -22.45
C PRO A 42 -43.08 42.67 -22.57
N ALA A 43 -42.73 42.36 -23.83
CA ALA A 43 -41.57 41.67 -24.31
C ALA A 43 -40.25 42.39 -24.06
N PRO A 44 -39.10 41.69 -24.23
CA PRO A 44 -37.83 42.06 -23.64
C PRO A 44 -37.11 43.16 -24.40
N ALA A 45 -36.50 44.07 -23.66
CA ALA A 45 -35.50 45.02 -24.16
C ALA A 45 -34.12 44.42 -24.08
N GLN A 46 -33.41 44.52 -25.19
CA GLN A 46 -32.02 44.08 -25.37
C GLN A 46 -31.03 44.89 -24.52
N GLY A 47 -30.13 44.17 -23.88
CA GLY A 47 -28.69 44.42 -23.83
C GLY A 47 -28.16 45.66 -23.15
N ALA A 48 -27.51 45.42 -21.99
CA ALA A 48 -26.32 46.10 -21.60
C ALA A 48 -25.29 45.05 -21.17
N PRO A 49 -23.96 45.23 -21.47
CA PRO A 49 -22.96 44.23 -21.13
C PRO A 49 -22.75 44.20 -19.62
N ALA A 50 -22.66 42.96 -19.09
CA ALA A 50 -22.29 42.72 -17.71
C ALA A 50 -20.88 43.28 -17.42
N PRO A 51 -20.64 43.81 -16.24
CA PRO A 51 -19.28 44.19 -15.83
C PRO A 51 -18.44 42.91 -15.69
N ALA A 52 -17.20 43.02 -16.21
CA ALA A 52 -16.19 41.99 -16.08
C ALA A 52 -15.98 41.65 -14.60
N ALA A 53 -16.03 40.35 -14.27
CA ALA A 53 -15.60 39.84 -12.99
C ALA A 53 -14.11 40.18 -12.78
N PRO A 54 -13.69 40.50 -11.56
CA PRO A 54 -12.28 40.71 -11.29
C PRO A 54 -11.56 39.36 -11.45
N ASP A 55 -10.44 39.36 -12.17
CA ASP A 55 -9.46 38.29 -12.20
C ASP A 55 -9.05 37.96 -10.75
N SER A 56 -9.64 36.93 -10.17
CA SER A 56 -9.05 36.25 -9.04
C SER A 56 -7.95 35.36 -9.62
N ALA A 57 -6.72 35.88 -9.59
CA ALA A 57 -5.54 35.05 -9.62
C ALA A 57 -5.64 34.11 -8.42
N TYR A 58 -6.15 32.93 -8.67
CA TYR A 58 -5.83 31.80 -7.82
C TYR A 58 -4.36 31.49 -8.08
N ASP A 59 -3.51 31.89 -7.14
CA ASP A 59 -2.21 31.27 -6.98
C ASP A 59 -2.53 29.76 -6.80
N ALA A 60 -2.33 29.02 -7.86
CA ALA A 60 -2.26 27.58 -7.80
C ALA A 60 -1.09 27.27 -6.86
N ALA A 61 -1.41 26.69 -5.70
CA ALA A 61 -0.42 25.98 -4.94
C ALA A 61 0.33 25.06 -5.92
N PRO A 62 1.65 24.90 -5.79
CA PRO A 62 2.36 23.97 -6.65
C PRO A 62 1.70 22.61 -6.46
N GLU A 63 1.02 22.13 -7.51
CA GLU A 63 0.71 20.74 -7.65
C GLU A 63 2.02 20.00 -7.35
N ALA A 64 2.05 19.25 -6.28
CA ALA A 64 2.91 18.10 -6.16
C ALA A 64 2.39 17.08 -7.20
N ALA A 65 2.53 17.47 -8.47
CA ALA A 65 2.48 16.55 -9.57
C ALA A 65 3.67 15.64 -9.32
N GLY A 66 3.40 14.46 -8.79
CA GLY A 66 4.23 13.30 -9.06
C GLY A 66 4.33 13.24 -10.57
N LYS A 67 5.35 13.91 -11.12
CA LYS A 67 5.76 13.67 -12.48
C LYS A 67 6.13 12.19 -12.47
N GLN A 68 5.26 11.34 -13.05
CA GLN A 68 5.69 10.06 -13.56
C GLN A 68 6.95 10.36 -14.37
N ARG A 69 8.11 10.12 -13.77
CA ARG A 69 9.35 10.10 -14.53
C ARG A 69 9.15 8.99 -15.54
N ALA A 70 9.10 9.36 -16.81
CA ALA A 70 9.20 8.39 -17.87
C ALA A 70 10.38 7.48 -17.55
N ASP A 71 10.20 6.17 -17.68
CA ASP A 71 11.22 5.13 -17.56
C ASP A 71 12.40 5.43 -18.50
N SER A 72 13.27 6.36 -18.15
CA SER A 72 14.45 6.68 -18.93
C SER A 72 15.67 6.08 -18.22
N PHE A 73 16.49 5.36 -18.97
CA PHE A 73 17.84 4.94 -18.53
C PHE A 73 18.79 6.18 -18.46
N ALA A 74 18.37 7.24 -17.81
CA ALA A 74 19.27 8.35 -17.50
C ALA A 74 20.03 7.98 -16.23
N PRO A 75 21.38 8.09 -16.21
CA PRO A 75 22.15 7.85 -15.00
C PRO A 75 21.67 8.80 -13.90
N GLU A 76 21.53 8.29 -12.69
CA GLU A 76 21.27 9.13 -11.53
C GLU A 76 22.48 10.03 -11.28
N PRO A 77 22.29 11.35 -11.14
CA PRO A 77 23.42 12.27 -11.14
C PRO A 77 24.32 12.16 -9.92
N ASP A 78 23.85 11.61 -8.83
CA ASP A 78 24.55 11.51 -7.56
C ASP A 78 24.96 10.09 -7.15
N MET A 79 24.67 9.08 -7.99
CA MET A 79 24.97 7.66 -7.74
C MET A 79 24.37 7.13 -6.44
N VAL A 80 23.23 7.69 -6.01
CA VAL A 80 22.50 7.33 -4.79
C VAL A 80 21.05 7.05 -5.14
N SER A 81 20.48 6.01 -4.54
CA SER A 81 19.08 5.63 -4.72
C SER A 81 18.46 5.36 -3.36
N THR A 82 17.42 6.11 -3.00
CA THR A 82 16.74 6.02 -1.70
C THR A 82 15.25 5.76 -1.88
N PHE A 83 14.72 4.79 -1.14
CA PHE A 83 13.31 4.40 -1.21
C PHE A 83 12.78 3.92 0.15
N ALA A 84 11.46 4.05 0.34
CA ALA A 84 10.75 3.51 1.50
C ALA A 84 10.50 2.00 1.35
N LEU A 85 10.59 1.27 2.48
CA LEU A 85 10.37 -0.19 2.52
C LEU A 85 8.90 -0.53 2.72
N ASP A 86 8.06 -0.07 1.81
CA ASP A 86 6.67 -0.46 1.79
C ASP A 86 6.41 -1.25 0.50
N VAL A 87 6.00 -2.51 0.66
CA VAL A 87 5.87 -3.42 -0.47
C VAL A 87 4.47 -4.02 -0.50
N ASP A 88 3.70 -3.53 -1.46
CA ASP A 88 2.47 -4.17 -1.90
C ASP A 88 2.78 -5.37 -2.81
N THR A 89 1.86 -6.31 -2.92
CA THR A 89 1.93 -7.46 -3.84
C THR A 89 0.66 -7.59 -4.69
N ALA A 90 -0.15 -6.58 -4.68
CA ALA A 90 -1.47 -6.55 -5.28
C ALA A 90 -1.45 -6.63 -6.80
N SER A 91 -0.47 -5.96 -7.43
CA SER A 91 -0.33 -5.90 -8.89
C SER A 91 -0.15 -7.28 -9.52
N TYR A 92 0.71 -8.14 -8.94
CA TYR A 92 0.88 -9.51 -9.45
C TYR A 92 -0.40 -10.33 -9.32
N SER A 93 -1.05 -10.28 -8.16
CA SER A 93 -2.30 -11.02 -7.93
C SER A 93 -3.41 -10.58 -8.89
N TYR A 94 -3.49 -9.28 -9.19
CA TYR A 94 -4.41 -8.74 -10.18
C TYR A 94 -4.07 -9.20 -11.59
N ALA A 95 -2.79 -9.09 -12.00
CA ALA A 95 -2.35 -9.51 -13.33
C ALA A 95 -2.64 -11.00 -13.57
N ARG A 96 -2.33 -11.87 -12.59
CA ARG A 96 -2.63 -13.30 -12.66
C ARG A 96 -4.11 -13.56 -12.93
N ARG A 97 -5.01 -12.97 -12.13
CA ARG A 97 -6.46 -13.14 -12.32
C ARG A 97 -6.96 -12.64 -13.66
N THR A 98 -6.42 -11.52 -14.14
CA THR A 98 -6.81 -10.95 -15.43
C THR A 98 -6.41 -11.86 -16.56
N ILE A 99 -5.22 -12.48 -16.47
CA ILE A 99 -4.71 -13.46 -17.43
C ILE A 99 -5.54 -14.75 -17.35
N ASP A 100 -5.82 -15.27 -16.16
CA ASP A 100 -6.71 -16.43 -15.95
C ASP A 100 -8.12 -16.21 -16.54
N ALA A 101 -8.60 -14.96 -16.53
CA ALA A 101 -9.87 -14.57 -17.15
C ALA A 101 -9.77 -14.38 -18.69
N GLY A 102 -8.60 -14.61 -19.30
CA GLY A 102 -8.39 -14.54 -20.74
C GLY A 102 -8.13 -13.13 -21.28
N SER A 103 -7.59 -12.23 -20.48
CA SER A 103 -7.24 -10.86 -20.85
C SER A 103 -5.88 -10.47 -20.29
N LEU A 104 -5.15 -9.56 -20.95
CA LEU A 104 -3.94 -8.98 -20.37
C LEU A 104 -4.29 -7.82 -19.43
N PRO A 105 -3.52 -7.61 -18.34
CA PRO A 105 -3.70 -6.47 -17.46
C PRO A 105 -3.38 -5.16 -18.19
N GLN A 106 -3.97 -4.05 -17.72
CA GLN A 106 -3.59 -2.74 -18.24
C GLN A 106 -2.15 -2.42 -17.83
N PRO A 107 -1.29 -1.88 -18.74
CA PRO A 107 0.12 -1.63 -18.46
C PRO A 107 0.39 -0.77 -17.21
N ASP A 108 -0.47 0.20 -16.92
CA ASP A 108 -0.38 1.10 -15.77
C ASP A 108 -0.72 0.43 -14.43
N THR A 109 -1.34 -0.76 -14.45
CA THR A 109 -1.61 -1.57 -13.26
C THR A 109 -0.46 -2.53 -12.91
N VAL A 110 0.55 -2.64 -13.78
CA VAL A 110 1.69 -3.56 -13.59
C VAL A 110 2.84 -2.83 -12.92
N ARG A 111 3.25 -3.31 -11.75
CA ARG A 111 4.33 -2.76 -10.93
C ARG A 111 5.42 -3.81 -10.72
N HIS A 112 6.63 -3.52 -11.17
CA HIS A 112 7.75 -4.48 -11.13
C HIS A 112 8.07 -4.92 -9.70
N GLU A 113 8.15 -3.97 -8.76
CA GLU A 113 8.46 -4.23 -7.37
C GLU A 113 7.44 -5.18 -6.73
N GLU A 114 6.16 -5.04 -7.08
CA GLU A 114 5.11 -5.89 -6.54
C GLU A 114 5.15 -7.31 -7.11
N PHE A 115 5.55 -7.46 -8.38
CA PHE A 115 5.80 -8.78 -8.98
C PHE A 115 6.98 -9.47 -8.31
N VAL A 116 8.11 -8.78 -8.17
CA VAL A 116 9.32 -9.31 -7.53
C VAL A 116 9.06 -9.74 -6.09
N ASN A 117 8.35 -8.91 -5.33
CA ASN A 117 8.07 -9.16 -3.92
C ASN A 117 6.90 -10.13 -3.64
N SER A 118 6.21 -10.59 -4.69
CA SER A 118 5.17 -11.62 -4.56
C SER A 118 5.73 -13.02 -4.29
N PHE A 119 7.06 -13.20 -4.45
CA PHE A 119 7.70 -14.50 -4.35
C PHE A 119 8.69 -14.57 -3.18
N ARG A 120 8.68 -15.69 -2.48
CA ARG A 120 9.63 -15.97 -1.42
C ARG A 120 11.06 -16.01 -1.96
N GLN A 121 11.98 -15.30 -1.30
CA GLN A 121 13.38 -15.15 -1.73
C GLN A 121 14.39 -15.96 -0.91
N ASP A 122 13.97 -16.55 0.20
CA ASP A 122 14.80 -17.35 1.11
C ASP A 122 16.02 -16.60 1.68
N TYR A 123 15.87 -15.29 1.95
CA TYR A 123 16.91 -14.52 2.60
C TYR A 123 17.21 -15.04 4.01
N PRO A 124 18.48 -15.03 4.45
CA PRO A 124 18.81 -15.40 5.81
C PRO A 124 18.17 -14.42 6.80
N ALA A 125 17.57 -14.97 7.85
CA ALA A 125 17.07 -14.14 8.94
C ALA A 125 18.23 -13.49 9.72
N PRO A 126 18.05 -12.27 10.25
CA PRO A 126 19.05 -11.63 11.10
C PRO A 126 19.25 -12.40 12.42
N GLU A 127 20.42 -12.25 13.05
CA GLU A 127 20.70 -12.86 14.36
C GLU A 127 19.96 -12.13 15.50
N ASP A 128 19.68 -10.85 15.33
CA ASP A 128 18.96 -9.98 16.27
C ASP A 128 17.53 -9.64 15.80
N ASP A 129 16.91 -8.63 16.39
CA ASP A 129 15.55 -8.17 16.05
C ASP A 129 15.54 -7.13 14.90
N GLY A 130 16.67 -6.86 14.26
CA GLY A 130 16.83 -5.92 13.16
C GLY A 130 16.58 -6.54 11.78
N PHE A 131 17.35 -6.04 10.81
CA PHE A 131 17.36 -6.54 9.44
C PHE A 131 18.61 -7.35 9.12
N SER A 132 18.47 -8.33 8.23
CA SER A 132 19.60 -8.79 7.42
C SER A 132 19.57 -8.06 6.07
N VAL A 133 20.74 -7.62 5.62
CA VAL A 133 20.95 -7.00 4.31
C VAL A 133 21.79 -7.95 3.48
N THR A 134 21.23 -8.47 2.40
CA THR A 134 21.92 -9.35 1.46
C THR A 134 21.97 -8.68 0.09
N ALA A 135 23.05 -8.90 -0.65
CA ALA A 135 23.14 -8.41 -2.01
C ALA A 135 23.85 -9.43 -2.89
N ASP A 136 23.23 -9.71 -4.03
CA ASP A 136 23.76 -10.60 -5.05
C ASP A 136 23.36 -10.07 -6.44
N GLY A 137 23.79 -10.77 -7.49
CA GLY A 137 23.43 -10.37 -8.83
C GLY A 137 24.01 -11.28 -9.89
N ALA A 138 23.69 -10.98 -11.15
CA ALA A 138 24.17 -11.72 -12.30
C ALA A 138 24.17 -10.83 -13.55
N ARG A 139 25.00 -11.18 -14.53
CA ARG A 139 25.04 -10.52 -15.81
C ARG A 139 23.75 -10.84 -16.59
N ALA A 140 23.02 -9.80 -16.98
CA ALA A 140 21.74 -9.89 -17.68
C ALA A 140 21.90 -9.94 -19.21
N ALA A 141 22.89 -9.22 -19.73
CA ALA A 141 23.10 -9.08 -21.17
C ALA A 141 24.58 -8.96 -21.56
N ASP A 142 24.89 -9.23 -22.82
CA ASP A 142 26.27 -9.15 -23.34
C ASP A 142 26.77 -7.71 -23.49
N ASP A 143 25.89 -6.71 -23.41
CA ASP A 143 26.21 -5.27 -23.51
C ASP A 143 26.72 -4.65 -22.20
N GLY A 144 27.02 -5.49 -21.21
CA GLY A 144 27.60 -5.08 -19.92
C GLY A 144 26.60 -4.76 -18.81
N TRP A 145 25.32 -4.97 -19.04
CA TRP A 145 24.30 -4.84 -17.99
C TRP A 145 24.22 -6.08 -17.10
N SER A 146 24.09 -5.85 -15.83
CA SER A 146 23.84 -6.87 -14.80
C SER A 146 22.58 -6.52 -14.00
N LEU A 147 21.89 -7.52 -13.49
CA LEU A 147 20.89 -7.34 -12.46
C LEU A 147 21.54 -7.48 -11.09
N MET A 148 21.35 -6.51 -10.23
CA MET A 148 21.79 -6.52 -8.84
C MET A 148 20.54 -6.55 -7.94
N ARG A 149 20.45 -7.56 -7.09
CA ARG A 149 19.37 -7.72 -6.13
C ARG A 149 19.86 -7.32 -4.73
N VAL A 150 19.11 -6.45 -4.07
CA VAL A 150 19.24 -6.12 -2.64
C VAL A 150 18.07 -6.72 -1.90
N GLY A 151 18.37 -7.66 -1.01
CA GLY A 151 17.38 -8.36 -0.20
C GLY A 151 17.47 -7.91 1.26
N LEU A 152 16.34 -7.53 1.82
CA LEU A 152 16.17 -7.14 3.20
C LEU A 152 15.21 -8.13 3.87
N ALA A 153 15.55 -8.63 5.04
CA ALA A 153 14.67 -9.55 5.76
C ALA A 153 14.68 -9.27 7.26
N THR A 154 13.51 -9.38 7.89
CA THR A 154 13.37 -9.36 9.35
C THR A 154 13.25 -10.77 9.90
N ARG A 155 13.55 -10.95 11.18
CA ARG A 155 13.41 -12.26 11.84
C ARG A 155 11.94 -12.67 11.91
N PRO A 156 11.58 -13.90 11.50
CA PRO A 156 10.26 -14.46 11.72
C PRO A 156 9.94 -14.58 13.22
N GLU A 157 8.67 -14.56 13.59
CA GLU A 157 8.27 -14.98 14.93
C GLU A 157 8.66 -16.45 15.12
N SER A 158 9.57 -16.72 16.06
CA SER A 158 9.88 -18.08 16.45
C SER A 158 9.38 -18.32 17.86
N ASN A 159 8.51 -19.32 18.03
CA ASN A 159 8.09 -19.82 19.33
C ASN A 159 9.21 -20.58 20.07
N GLU A 160 10.39 -20.75 19.45
CA GLU A 160 11.42 -21.67 19.93
C GLU A 160 12.50 -21.06 20.83
N TYR A 161 12.65 -19.72 20.86
CA TYR A 161 13.70 -19.07 21.64
C TYR A 161 13.22 -17.78 22.31
N GLY A 162 12.30 -17.87 23.28
CA GLY A 162 12.11 -16.80 24.28
C GLY A 162 11.88 -15.38 23.71
N THR A 163 11.34 -15.27 22.51
CA THR A 163 10.98 -13.99 21.90
C THR A 163 9.92 -13.28 22.76
N LYS A 164 10.01 -11.98 22.87
CA LYS A 164 8.97 -11.16 23.49
C LYS A 164 7.61 -11.60 22.95
N ALA A 165 6.66 -11.90 23.82
CA ALA A 165 5.30 -12.19 23.38
C ALA A 165 4.81 -11.03 22.50
N ARG A 166 4.21 -11.33 21.34
CA ARG A 166 3.58 -10.35 20.46
C ARG A 166 2.75 -9.36 21.29
N ARG A 167 2.80 -8.08 20.99
CA ARG A 167 1.93 -7.08 21.61
C ARG A 167 0.46 -7.44 21.36
N PRO A 168 -0.45 -7.09 22.28
CA PRO A 168 -1.87 -7.14 21.98
C PRO A 168 -2.21 -6.29 20.76
N ALA A 169 -3.18 -6.71 19.98
CA ALA A 169 -3.75 -5.95 18.88
C ALA A 169 -5.02 -5.22 19.29
N ALA A 170 -5.25 -4.04 18.73
CA ALA A 170 -6.54 -3.34 18.75
C ALA A 170 -6.91 -3.02 17.29
N LEU A 171 -7.74 -3.86 16.70
CA LEU A 171 -8.08 -3.81 15.28
C LEU A 171 -9.47 -3.20 15.09
N THR A 172 -9.57 -2.16 14.26
CA THR A 172 -10.85 -1.58 13.85
C THR A 172 -11.12 -1.92 12.40
N PHE A 173 -11.99 -2.89 12.17
CA PHE A 173 -12.42 -3.25 10.83
C PHE A 173 -13.49 -2.29 10.32
N VAL A 174 -13.22 -1.68 9.17
CA VAL A 174 -14.12 -0.77 8.45
C VAL A 174 -14.55 -1.47 7.18
N VAL A 175 -15.79 -1.95 7.19
CA VAL A 175 -16.28 -2.86 6.15
C VAL A 175 -17.28 -2.15 5.26
N ASP A 176 -16.99 -2.15 3.98
CA ASP A 176 -17.91 -1.79 2.92
C ASP A 176 -19.06 -2.81 2.86
N VAL A 177 -20.27 -2.30 2.95
CA VAL A 177 -21.50 -3.10 2.76
C VAL A 177 -22.37 -2.49 1.65
N SER A 178 -21.77 -1.78 0.70
CA SER A 178 -22.44 -1.20 -0.46
C SER A 178 -23.12 -2.25 -1.34
N GLY A 179 -23.88 -1.79 -2.32
CA GLY A 179 -24.66 -2.67 -3.21
C GLY A 179 -23.77 -3.65 -4.00
N SER A 180 -22.58 -3.24 -4.43
CA SER A 180 -21.61 -4.08 -5.13
C SER A 180 -21.11 -5.23 -4.26
N MET A 181 -20.99 -5.03 -2.95
CA MET A 181 -20.62 -6.09 -2.00
C MET A 181 -21.65 -7.22 -1.87
N ALA A 182 -22.85 -7.03 -2.41
CA ALA A 182 -23.87 -8.10 -2.48
C ALA A 182 -23.56 -9.17 -3.54
N GLU A 183 -22.62 -8.90 -4.46
CA GLU A 183 -22.21 -9.88 -5.45
C GLU A 183 -21.58 -11.13 -4.81
N PRO A 184 -21.75 -12.31 -5.45
CA PRO A 184 -21.16 -13.55 -4.96
C PRO A 184 -19.65 -13.43 -4.76
N GLY A 185 -19.14 -13.90 -3.62
CA GLY A 185 -17.70 -13.89 -3.32
C GLY A 185 -17.16 -12.59 -2.73
N ARG A 186 -18.00 -11.56 -2.48
CA ARG A 186 -17.55 -10.31 -1.86
C ARG A 186 -17.87 -10.28 -0.36
N LEU A 187 -19.03 -9.76 0.07
CA LEU A 187 -19.35 -9.67 1.51
C LEU A 187 -19.38 -11.04 2.23
N SER A 188 -19.75 -12.10 1.51
CA SER A 188 -19.66 -13.47 2.06
C SER A 188 -18.23 -13.87 2.37
N LEU A 189 -17.29 -13.56 1.46
CA LEU A 189 -15.85 -13.80 1.65
C LEU A 189 -15.32 -12.98 2.84
N VAL A 190 -15.70 -11.70 2.93
CA VAL A 190 -15.31 -10.83 4.06
C VAL A 190 -15.80 -11.41 5.39
N ARG A 191 -17.06 -11.85 5.48
CA ARG A 191 -17.58 -12.46 6.72
C ARG A 191 -16.82 -13.73 7.10
N GLU A 192 -16.60 -14.65 6.16
CA GLU A 192 -15.83 -15.86 6.39
C GLU A 192 -14.40 -15.56 6.86
N SER A 193 -13.77 -14.57 6.23
CA SER A 193 -12.43 -14.12 6.58
C SER A 193 -12.35 -13.49 7.97
N LEU A 194 -13.35 -12.66 8.33
CA LEU A 194 -13.45 -12.06 9.66
C LEU A 194 -13.68 -13.12 10.73
N HIS A 195 -14.50 -14.15 10.47
CA HIS A 195 -14.65 -15.29 11.38
C HIS A 195 -13.33 -16.00 11.62
N SER A 196 -12.59 -16.29 10.53
CA SER A 196 -11.27 -16.93 10.62
C SER A 196 -10.27 -16.04 11.39
N ALA A 197 -10.26 -14.74 11.14
CA ALA A 197 -9.41 -13.81 11.87
C ALA A 197 -9.72 -13.77 13.38
N VAL A 198 -11.00 -13.77 13.76
CA VAL A 198 -11.45 -13.78 15.17
C VAL A 198 -11.00 -15.06 15.88
N ASP A 199 -11.02 -16.20 15.19
CA ASP A 199 -10.58 -17.48 15.75
C ASP A 199 -9.06 -17.51 16.05
N GLU A 200 -8.26 -16.73 15.30
CA GLU A 200 -6.80 -16.64 15.47
C GLU A 200 -6.36 -15.52 16.44
N LEU A 201 -7.27 -14.59 16.77
CA LEU A 201 -6.96 -13.53 17.73
C LEU A 201 -6.87 -14.08 19.15
N ARG A 202 -5.97 -13.49 19.95
CA ARG A 202 -5.73 -13.88 21.34
C ARG A 202 -6.72 -13.20 22.30
N ASP A 203 -6.87 -13.76 23.49
CA ASP A 203 -7.74 -13.22 24.54
C ASP A 203 -7.43 -11.77 24.91
N ASP A 204 -6.15 -11.34 24.80
CA ASP A 204 -5.70 -10.00 25.11
C ASP A 204 -5.80 -9.02 23.92
N ASP A 205 -6.15 -9.49 22.73
CA ASP A 205 -6.47 -8.66 21.58
C ASP A 205 -7.86 -8.01 21.74
N ALA A 206 -8.13 -7.01 20.92
CA ALA A 206 -9.44 -6.35 20.86
C ALA A 206 -9.83 -6.03 19.42
N LEU A 207 -11.12 -6.03 19.15
CA LEU A 207 -11.68 -5.80 17.82
C LEU A 207 -12.86 -4.82 17.90
N ALA A 208 -12.92 -3.88 16.97
CA ALA A 208 -14.10 -3.08 16.66
C ALA A 208 -14.56 -3.35 15.24
N LEU A 209 -15.86 -3.21 14.98
CA LEU A 209 -16.46 -3.41 13.66
C LEU A 209 -17.34 -2.22 13.28
N VAL A 210 -16.97 -1.56 12.21
CA VAL A 210 -17.70 -0.47 11.56
C VAL A 210 -18.17 -0.95 10.20
N ALA A 211 -19.44 -0.72 9.88
CA ALA A 211 -19.97 -0.96 8.54
C ALA A 211 -20.35 0.37 7.90
N PHE A 212 -20.07 0.53 6.60
CA PHE A 212 -20.44 1.72 5.87
C PHE A 212 -21.11 1.39 4.53
N SER A 213 -22.00 2.28 4.13
CA SER A 213 -22.64 2.35 2.81
C SER A 213 -22.89 3.82 2.48
N ASP A 214 -24.11 4.33 2.53
CA ASP A 214 -24.43 5.76 2.48
C ASP A 214 -24.02 6.47 3.80
N GLU A 215 -24.24 5.79 4.91
CA GLU A 215 -23.83 6.19 6.25
C GLU A 215 -22.93 5.13 6.87
N ALA A 216 -22.09 5.55 7.83
CA ALA A 216 -21.27 4.64 8.61
C ALA A 216 -21.85 4.43 10.02
N ARG A 217 -21.77 3.19 10.51
CA ARG A 217 -22.25 2.83 11.84
C ARG A 217 -21.29 1.87 12.55
N THR A 218 -21.09 2.04 13.83
CA THR A 218 -20.41 1.05 14.67
C THR A 218 -21.35 -0.14 14.91
N VAL A 219 -20.96 -1.31 14.38
CA VAL A 219 -21.66 -2.59 14.60
C VAL A 219 -21.25 -3.19 15.92
N LEU A 220 -19.96 -3.09 16.24
CA LEU A 220 -19.36 -3.52 17.50
C LEU A 220 -18.31 -2.48 17.95
N PRO A 221 -18.46 -1.84 19.12
CA PRO A 221 -17.39 -0.99 19.64
C PRO A 221 -16.18 -1.83 20.06
N MET A 222 -15.02 -1.20 20.24
CA MET A 222 -13.79 -1.89 20.64
C MET A 222 -14.05 -2.83 21.81
N THR A 223 -13.90 -4.12 21.55
CA THR A 223 -14.26 -5.22 22.46
C THR A 223 -13.07 -6.18 22.58
N ALA A 224 -12.64 -6.48 23.82
CA ALA A 224 -11.61 -7.50 24.05
C ALA A 224 -12.14 -8.86 23.58
N VAL A 225 -11.28 -9.64 22.92
CA VAL A 225 -11.63 -10.94 22.33
C VAL A 225 -11.91 -11.96 23.42
N GLY A 226 -11.10 -12.00 24.49
CA GLY A 226 -11.25 -12.94 25.58
C GLY A 226 -12.64 -12.92 26.22
N GLY A 227 -13.36 -14.02 26.09
CA GLY A 227 -14.72 -14.19 26.60
C GLY A 227 -15.82 -13.46 25.81
N ALA A 228 -15.51 -12.88 24.67
CA ALA A 228 -16.46 -12.16 23.81
C ALA A 228 -16.50 -12.69 22.35
N GLN A 229 -15.82 -13.77 22.04
CA GLN A 229 -15.75 -14.32 20.67
C GLN A 229 -17.14 -14.53 20.05
N ASP A 230 -18.07 -15.18 20.76
CA ASP A 230 -19.46 -15.38 20.28
C ASP A 230 -20.14 -14.03 19.93
N ARG A 231 -19.94 -12.99 20.75
CA ARG A 231 -20.49 -11.66 20.51
C ARG A 231 -19.87 -11.01 19.26
N ILE A 232 -18.59 -11.25 19.02
CA ILE A 232 -17.88 -10.73 17.86
C ILE A 232 -18.38 -11.44 16.60
N HIS A 233 -18.48 -12.77 16.62
CA HIS A 233 -19.06 -13.55 15.53
C HIS A 233 -20.51 -13.11 15.21
N ASP A 234 -21.35 -12.92 16.24
CA ASP A 234 -22.70 -12.38 16.09
C ASP A 234 -22.74 -10.97 15.46
N ALA A 235 -21.69 -10.16 15.67
CA ALA A 235 -21.57 -8.85 15.07
C ALA A 235 -21.18 -8.94 13.58
N VAL A 236 -20.29 -9.86 13.22
CA VAL A 236 -19.93 -10.14 11.82
C VAL A 236 -21.14 -10.59 11.01
N GLU A 237 -21.99 -11.44 11.56
CA GLU A 237 -23.23 -11.90 10.90
C GLU A 237 -24.27 -10.77 10.66
N LYS A 238 -24.16 -9.64 11.36
CA LYS A 238 -25.02 -8.45 11.16
C LYS A 238 -24.61 -7.57 9.99
N LEU A 239 -23.47 -7.86 9.35
CA LEU A 239 -23.08 -7.20 8.12
C LEU A 239 -24.02 -7.62 7.00
N GLN A 240 -24.80 -6.70 6.49
CA GLN A 240 -25.76 -6.94 5.42
C GLN A 240 -25.57 -5.90 4.32
N PRO A 241 -25.71 -6.27 3.03
CA PRO A 241 -25.59 -5.32 1.94
C PRO A 241 -26.62 -4.18 2.07
N ALA A 242 -26.18 -2.98 1.70
CA ALA A 242 -26.99 -1.78 1.65
C ALA A 242 -26.72 -1.03 0.33
N GLU A 243 -27.45 0.04 0.06
CA GLU A 243 -27.24 0.85 -1.13
C GLU A 243 -26.17 1.92 -0.89
N SER A 244 -25.53 2.40 -1.99
CA SER A 244 -24.55 3.48 -1.98
C SER A 244 -23.19 3.14 -1.33
N THR A 245 -22.16 3.98 -1.58
CA THR A 245 -20.78 3.80 -1.07
C THR A 245 -20.22 5.15 -0.68
N ASN A 246 -20.05 5.39 0.62
CA ASN A 246 -19.46 6.59 1.20
C ASN A 246 -18.23 6.22 2.04
N VAL A 247 -17.08 6.13 1.37
CA VAL A 247 -15.79 5.76 1.99
C VAL A 247 -15.38 6.77 3.06
N GLU A 248 -15.65 8.06 2.82
CA GLU A 248 -15.34 9.13 3.78
C GLU A 248 -16.04 8.90 5.12
N ALA A 249 -17.37 8.65 5.10
CA ALA A 249 -18.11 8.34 6.31
C ALA A 249 -17.57 7.09 7.01
N GLY A 250 -17.22 6.04 6.22
CA GLY A 250 -16.60 4.82 6.71
C GLY A 250 -15.30 5.08 7.44
N MET A 251 -14.38 5.78 6.79
CA MET A 251 -13.06 6.09 7.34
C MET A 251 -13.16 7.03 8.55
N ALA A 252 -13.98 8.08 8.46
CA ALA A 252 -14.20 8.99 9.58
C ALA A 252 -14.69 8.23 10.82
N ARG A 253 -15.70 7.36 10.66
CA ARG A 253 -16.24 6.56 11.76
C ARG A 253 -15.25 5.51 12.25
N GLY A 254 -14.49 4.89 11.34
CA GLY A 254 -13.46 3.90 11.67
C GLY A 254 -12.36 4.50 12.53
N TYR A 255 -11.86 5.67 12.17
CA TYR A 255 -10.83 6.36 12.95
C TYR A 255 -11.36 6.90 14.27
N ASP A 256 -12.60 7.42 14.34
CA ASP A 256 -13.23 7.78 15.62
C ASP A 256 -13.28 6.57 16.56
N GLU A 257 -13.71 5.41 16.07
CA GLU A 257 -13.77 4.18 16.86
C GLU A 257 -12.39 3.68 17.28
N ALA A 258 -11.38 3.80 16.40
CA ALA A 258 -10.00 3.40 16.69
C ALA A 258 -9.36 4.31 17.75
N VAL A 259 -9.62 5.62 17.71
CA VAL A 259 -9.15 6.58 18.73
C VAL A 259 -9.87 6.36 20.05
N ASP A 260 -11.21 6.22 20.06
CA ASP A 260 -11.99 5.94 21.25
C ASP A 260 -11.59 4.60 21.90
N GLY A 261 -11.28 3.62 21.07
CA GLY A 261 -10.85 2.28 21.47
C GLY A 261 -9.34 2.12 21.64
N HIS A 262 -8.55 3.19 21.53
CA HIS A 262 -7.09 3.12 21.56
C HIS A 262 -6.56 2.43 22.81
N ARG A 263 -5.68 1.44 22.62
CA ARG A 263 -5.09 0.67 23.72
C ARG A 263 -3.58 0.93 23.79
N LYS A 264 -3.18 1.59 24.86
CA LYS A 264 -1.75 1.87 25.09
C LYS A 264 -0.96 0.56 25.24
N GLY A 265 0.13 0.45 24.51
CA GLY A 265 0.99 -0.74 24.51
C GLY A 265 0.49 -1.89 23.62
N ALA A 266 -0.60 -1.67 22.89
CA ALA A 266 -1.08 -2.53 21.83
C ALA A 266 -0.71 -1.94 20.47
N THR A 267 -0.68 -2.77 19.43
CA THR A 267 -0.68 -2.31 18.04
C THR A 267 -2.10 -1.90 17.68
N ASN A 268 -2.31 -0.62 17.39
CA ASN A 268 -3.62 -0.07 17.03
C ASN A 268 -3.68 0.13 15.51
N ARG A 269 -4.67 -0.49 14.86
CA ARG A 269 -4.75 -0.50 13.39
C ARG A 269 -6.20 -0.41 12.90
N VAL A 270 -6.40 0.38 11.86
CA VAL A 270 -7.62 0.37 11.06
C VAL A 270 -7.41 -0.58 9.88
N VAL A 271 -8.41 -1.42 9.60
CA VAL A 271 -8.41 -2.35 8.46
C VAL A 271 -9.61 -2.03 7.60
N LEU A 272 -9.38 -1.44 6.43
CA LEU A 272 -10.41 -1.09 5.46
C LEU A 272 -10.64 -2.25 4.50
N LEU A 273 -11.90 -2.67 4.37
CA LEU A 273 -12.32 -3.71 3.43
C LEU A 273 -13.36 -3.13 2.47
N SER A 274 -13.04 -3.05 1.18
CA SER A 274 -13.96 -2.51 0.17
C SER A 274 -13.70 -3.15 -1.19
N ASP A 275 -14.74 -3.20 -2.05
CA ASP A 275 -14.65 -3.70 -3.42
C ASP A 275 -14.59 -2.58 -4.47
N ALA A 276 -14.92 -1.36 -4.10
CA ALA A 276 -14.94 -0.22 -5.02
C ALA A 276 -14.74 1.08 -4.25
N LEU A 277 -13.58 1.69 -4.42
CA LEU A 277 -13.30 3.00 -3.86
C LEU A 277 -13.46 4.13 -4.88
N ALA A 278 -13.69 3.78 -6.16
CA ALA A 278 -13.59 4.72 -7.27
C ALA A 278 -14.76 5.70 -7.45
N ASN A 279 -15.85 5.60 -6.70
CA ASN A 279 -17.09 6.31 -7.07
C ASN A 279 -17.52 7.46 -6.16
N THR A 280 -16.79 7.83 -5.14
CA THR A 280 -17.19 8.95 -4.27
C THR A 280 -16.15 10.05 -4.23
N GLY A 281 -16.56 11.15 -4.73
CA GLY A 281 -16.11 12.54 -4.66
C GLY A 281 -14.68 12.83 -4.18
N ALA A 282 -13.84 13.24 -5.12
CA ALA A 282 -12.49 13.75 -4.86
C ALA A 282 -12.43 15.00 -3.95
N THR A 283 -13.58 15.54 -3.52
CA THR A 283 -13.63 16.79 -2.75
C THR A 283 -13.29 16.62 -1.28
N ASP A 284 -13.39 15.41 -0.73
CA ASP A 284 -13.18 15.19 0.70
C ASP A 284 -12.01 14.22 1.00
N ALA A 285 -11.30 13.77 -0.02
CA ALA A 285 -10.13 12.88 0.14
C ALA A 285 -9.06 13.52 1.04
N ASP A 286 -8.81 14.81 0.91
CA ASP A 286 -7.80 15.52 1.71
C ASP A 286 -8.17 15.56 3.20
N ALA A 287 -9.46 15.74 3.53
CA ALA A 287 -9.92 15.69 4.92
C ALA A 287 -9.76 14.29 5.55
N ILE A 288 -9.96 13.22 4.76
CA ILE A 288 -9.68 11.85 5.20
C ILE A 288 -8.19 11.68 5.44
N LEU A 289 -7.35 12.10 4.49
CA LEU A 289 -5.90 12.01 4.58
C LEU A 289 -5.35 12.76 5.81
N ASP A 290 -5.83 13.98 6.07
CA ASP A 290 -5.46 14.75 7.26
C ASP A 290 -5.83 14.01 8.57
N ARG A 291 -7.00 13.36 8.62
CA ARG A 291 -7.44 12.58 9.78
C ARG A 291 -6.57 11.34 9.99
N ILE A 292 -6.22 10.64 8.91
CA ILE A 292 -5.32 9.49 8.95
C ILE A 292 -3.96 9.91 9.51
N ALA A 293 -3.38 10.99 8.95
CA ALA A 293 -2.10 11.52 9.39
C ALA A 293 -2.11 11.92 10.87
N ALA A 294 -3.15 12.63 11.33
CA ALA A 294 -3.29 13.02 12.73
C ALA A 294 -3.42 11.80 13.66
N ALA A 295 -4.23 10.79 13.30
CA ALA A 295 -4.38 9.58 14.10
C ALA A 295 -3.09 8.76 14.18
N ARG A 296 -2.31 8.74 13.10
CA ARG A 296 -0.97 8.13 13.06
C ARG A 296 -0.01 8.88 13.98
N GLU A 297 0.09 10.19 13.85
CA GLU A 297 1.03 11.02 14.62
C GLU A 297 0.71 11.01 16.12
N ASP A 298 -0.57 11.21 16.50
CA ASP A 298 -0.98 11.36 17.88
C ASP A 298 -1.12 10.03 18.64
N TYR A 299 -1.55 8.96 17.94
CA TYR A 299 -1.92 7.68 18.56
C TYR A 299 -1.14 6.48 18.01
N GLY A 300 -0.37 6.62 16.90
CA GLY A 300 0.31 5.52 16.24
C GLY A 300 -0.68 4.52 15.62
N ILE A 301 -1.85 4.99 15.16
CA ILE A 301 -2.87 4.17 14.48
C ILE A 301 -2.52 4.10 13.01
N THR A 302 -2.24 2.90 12.51
CA THR A 302 -1.91 2.64 11.11
C THR A 302 -3.11 2.11 10.33
N LEU A 303 -3.03 2.12 8.99
CA LEU A 303 -4.10 1.69 8.09
C LEU A 303 -3.64 0.51 7.23
N PHE A 304 -4.45 -0.54 7.17
CA PHE A 304 -4.29 -1.65 6.23
C PHE A 304 -5.50 -1.72 5.30
N GLY A 305 -5.26 -1.75 3.99
CA GLY A 305 -6.29 -1.84 2.96
C GLY A 305 -6.45 -3.26 2.43
N ILE A 306 -7.67 -3.76 2.36
CA ILE A 306 -8.01 -5.03 1.73
C ILE A 306 -9.05 -4.78 0.64
N GLY A 307 -8.61 -4.82 -0.61
CA GLY A 307 -9.51 -4.80 -1.76
C GLY A 307 -10.19 -6.16 -1.93
N VAL A 308 -11.50 -6.15 -2.10
CA VAL A 308 -12.32 -7.38 -2.21
C VAL A 308 -12.88 -7.48 -3.62
N GLY A 309 -12.71 -8.63 -4.27
CA GLY A 309 -13.23 -8.86 -5.62
C GLY A 309 -12.15 -8.85 -6.69
N SER A 310 -12.57 -8.72 -7.95
CA SER A 310 -11.71 -8.86 -9.12
C SER A 310 -11.16 -7.53 -9.66
N GLU A 311 -11.62 -6.39 -9.16
CA GLU A 311 -11.18 -5.08 -9.62
C GLU A 311 -9.95 -4.61 -8.84
N TYR A 312 -8.99 -4.03 -9.56
CA TYR A 312 -7.72 -3.53 -9.03
C TYR A 312 -7.50 -2.09 -9.47
N GLY A 313 -6.64 -1.41 -8.74
CA GLY A 313 -6.16 -0.10 -9.18
C GLY A 313 -6.90 1.04 -8.54
N ASP A 314 -7.39 0.83 -7.34
CA ASP A 314 -7.95 1.93 -6.60
C ASP A 314 -6.85 2.85 -6.08
N ALA A 315 -6.56 3.87 -6.88
CA ALA A 315 -5.61 4.92 -6.52
C ALA A 315 -5.98 5.60 -5.17
N LEU A 316 -7.23 5.54 -4.74
CA LEU A 316 -7.64 6.07 -3.46
C LEU A 316 -7.23 5.14 -2.32
N MET A 317 -7.45 3.82 -2.44
CA MET A 317 -6.99 2.85 -1.43
C MET A 317 -5.49 2.99 -1.20
N GLU A 318 -4.71 3.01 -2.27
CA GLU A 318 -3.26 3.17 -2.21
C GLU A 318 -2.85 4.50 -1.54
N ARG A 319 -3.50 5.62 -1.89
CA ARG A 319 -3.24 6.90 -1.23
C ARG A 319 -3.59 6.89 0.25
N LEU A 320 -4.71 6.26 0.62
CA LEU A 320 -5.14 6.17 2.02
C LEU A 320 -4.17 5.32 2.85
N THR A 321 -3.77 4.16 2.33
CA THR A 321 -2.85 3.26 3.02
C THR A 321 -1.46 3.87 3.13
N ASN A 322 -0.95 4.51 2.09
CA ASN A 322 0.34 5.20 2.11
C ASN A 322 0.37 6.31 3.16
N GLN A 323 -0.71 7.10 3.28
CA GLN A 323 -0.81 8.15 4.31
C GLN A 323 -0.94 7.58 5.72
N GLY A 324 -1.42 6.34 5.83
CA GLY A 324 -1.66 5.65 7.10
C GLY A 324 -0.54 4.69 7.53
N ASP A 325 0.66 4.78 6.96
CA ASP A 325 1.79 3.86 7.20
C ASP A 325 1.35 2.38 7.07
N GLY A 326 0.69 2.05 6.00
CA GLY A 326 0.19 0.71 5.79
C GLY A 326 0.31 0.30 4.33
N HIS A 327 -0.21 -0.85 4.01
CA HIS A 327 -0.16 -1.41 2.67
C HIS A 327 -1.52 -1.91 2.22
N THR A 328 -1.63 -2.17 0.91
CA THR A 328 -2.85 -2.68 0.29
C THR A 328 -2.64 -4.11 -0.18
N THR A 329 -3.63 -4.96 0.03
CA THR A 329 -3.70 -6.29 -0.57
C THR A 329 -5.08 -6.52 -1.16
N TYR A 330 -5.19 -7.51 -2.07
CA TYR A 330 -6.47 -7.83 -2.72
C TYR A 330 -6.80 -9.29 -2.53
N VAL A 331 -8.07 -9.56 -2.27
CA VAL A 331 -8.60 -10.91 -2.07
C VAL A 331 -9.84 -11.12 -2.95
N SER A 332 -9.85 -12.22 -3.69
CA SER A 332 -11.00 -12.63 -4.51
C SER A 332 -11.42 -14.08 -4.26
N GLU A 333 -10.59 -14.83 -3.57
CA GLU A 333 -10.78 -16.26 -3.28
C GLU A 333 -10.59 -16.55 -1.80
N THR A 334 -11.25 -17.60 -1.29
CA THR A 334 -11.22 -17.99 0.12
C THR A 334 -9.80 -18.31 0.60
N ASP A 335 -8.98 -18.97 -0.21
CA ASP A 335 -7.61 -19.32 0.18
C ASP A 335 -6.71 -18.10 0.29
N GLN A 336 -6.85 -17.13 -0.62
CA GLN A 336 -6.15 -15.84 -0.56
C GLN A 336 -6.59 -15.05 0.68
N ALA A 337 -7.90 -14.96 0.90
CA ALA A 337 -8.45 -14.29 2.06
C ALA A 337 -7.97 -14.93 3.36
N ARG A 338 -7.95 -16.27 3.43
CA ARG A 338 -7.40 -16.99 4.59
C ARG A 338 -5.94 -16.63 4.81
N LYS A 339 -5.10 -16.62 3.77
CA LYS A 339 -3.69 -16.20 3.87
C LYS A 339 -3.59 -14.79 4.46
N VAL A 340 -4.32 -13.84 3.89
CA VAL A 340 -4.27 -12.42 4.33
C VAL A 340 -4.74 -12.26 5.77
N PHE A 341 -5.86 -12.86 6.17
CA PHE A 341 -6.46 -12.64 7.49
C PHE A 341 -5.85 -13.52 8.59
N VAL A 342 -5.34 -14.71 8.26
CA VAL A 342 -4.81 -15.67 9.23
C VAL A 342 -3.29 -15.63 9.33
N GLU A 343 -2.59 -15.39 8.20
CA GLU A 343 -1.13 -15.41 8.17
C GLU A 343 -0.54 -14.00 8.12
N ASP A 344 -1.00 -13.13 7.20
CA ASP A 344 -0.39 -11.83 6.95
C ASP A 344 -0.86 -10.76 7.96
N LEU A 345 -2.17 -10.71 8.29
CA LEU A 345 -2.68 -9.74 9.27
C LEU A 345 -2.02 -9.88 10.65
N PRO A 346 -1.85 -11.09 11.24
CA PRO A 346 -1.10 -11.24 12.48
C PRO A 346 0.36 -10.82 12.38
N ARG A 347 1.03 -11.08 11.25
CA ARG A 347 2.41 -10.64 11.00
C ARG A 347 2.51 -9.12 10.88
N ASN A 348 1.50 -8.50 10.28
CA ASN A 348 1.42 -7.06 10.14
C ASN A 348 1.00 -6.36 11.43
N VAL A 349 0.45 -7.07 12.41
CA VAL A 349 0.11 -6.54 13.73
C VAL A 349 1.34 -6.29 14.59
N ASP A 350 2.36 -7.16 14.52
CA ASP A 350 3.61 -6.95 15.26
C ASP A 350 4.63 -6.26 14.35
N LEU A 351 5.17 -5.14 14.78
CA LEU A 351 6.14 -4.38 14.01
C LEU A 351 7.56 -4.71 14.48
N ARG A 352 8.46 -4.90 13.52
CA ARG A 352 9.90 -4.98 13.74
C ARG A 352 10.59 -3.65 13.45
N ALA A 353 10.05 -2.90 12.53
CA ALA A 353 10.60 -1.61 12.12
C ALA A 353 9.49 -0.62 11.79
N ARG A 354 9.71 0.65 12.13
CA ARG A 354 8.92 1.80 11.69
C ARG A 354 9.77 2.71 10.83
N ASP A 355 9.14 3.42 9.93
CA ASP A 355 9.79 4.42 9.08
C ASP A 355 11.03 3.85 8.37
N ALA A 356 10.96 2.58 7.95
CA ALA A 356 12.07 1.87 7.35
C ALA A 356 12.34 2.36 5.92
N LYS A 357 13.60 2.72 5.65
CA LYS A 357 14.08 3.21 4.36
C LYS A 357 15.34 2.47 3.97
N ALA A 358 15.54 2.29 2.67
CA ALA A 358 16.80 1.78 2.15
C ALA A 358 17.48 2.82 1.27
N GLN A 359 18.78 2.84 1.32
CA GLN A 359 19.63 3.65 0.45
C GLN A 359 20.73 2.78 -0.14
N VAL A 360 20.89 2.84 -1.45
CA VAL A 360 21.99 2.19 -2.17
C VAL A 360 22.89 3.27 -2.75
N VAL A 361 24.14 3.26 -2.34
CA VAL A 361 25.20 4.18 -2.82
C VAL A 361 26.12 3.40 -3.74
N PHE A 362 26.20 3.81 -5.00
CA PHE A 362 27.06 3.21 -6.01
C PHE A 362 28.43 3.91 -6.06
N ASP A 363 29.48 3.11 -6.32
CA ASP A 363 30.83 3.65 -6.56
C ASP A 363 30.92 4.18 -8.00
N PRO A 364 31.10 5.50 -8.21
CA PRO A 364 31.15 6.09 -9.55
C PRO A 364 32.38 5.64 -10.38
N ASP A 365 33.43 5.11 -9.73
CA ASP A 365 34.58 4.56 -10.44
C ASP A 365 34.32 3.12 -10.92
N ALA A 366 33.36 2.42 -10.32
CA ALA A 366 33.01 1.04 -10.63
C ALA A 366 31.70 0.86 -11.41
N VAL A 367 30.77 1.82 -11.31
CA VAL A 367 29.46 1.80 -11.94
C VAL A 367 29.31 3.01 -12.87
N SER A 368 29.02 2.76 -14.15
CA SER A 368 28.79 3.82 -15.11
C SER A 368 27.33 4.26 -15.20
N ASP A 369 26.42 3.33 -15.02
CA ASP A 369 24.98 3.56 -15.07
C ASP A 369 24.27 2.62 -14.09
N TYR A 370 23.16 3.08 -13.50
CA TYR A 370 22.25 2.23 -12.76
C TYR A 370 20.80 2.71 -12.89
N ARG A 371 19.85 1.80 -12.63
CA ARG A 371 18.44 2.08 -12.57
C ARG A 371 17.78 1.17 -11.54
N LEU A 372 17.02 1.74 -10.61
CA LEU A 372 16.10 0.99 -9.73
C LEU A 372 14.90 0.52 -10.56
N ILE A 373 14.54 -0.74 -10.46
CA ILE A 373 13.42 -1.35 -11.18
C ILE A 373 12.21 -1.35 -10.28
N GLY A 374 11.20 -0.56 -10.66
CA GLY A 374 10.04 -0.28 -9.83
C GLY A 374 10.31 0.77 -8.75
N TYR A 375 9.46 0.84 -7.73
CA TYR A 375 9.54 1.79 -6.62
C TYR A 375 9.34 3.26 -7.01
N GLU A 376 8.78 3.57 -8.18
CA GLU A 376 8.57 4.94 -8.64
C GLU A 376 7.72 5.75 -7.66
N ASN A 377 6.79 5.10 -6.96
CA ASN A 377 5.90 5.70 -5.97
C ASN A 377 6.46 5.70 -4.54
N ARG A 378 7.66 5.12 -4.33
CA ARG A 378 8.29 4.92 -3.02
C ARG A 378 9.64 5.65 -2.90
N GLN A 379 9.97 6.52 -3.86
CA GLN A 379 11.22 7.27 -3.84
C GLN A 379 11.22 8.26 -2.67
N VAL A 380 12.33 8.29 -1.96
CA VAL A 380 12.62 9.24 -0.89
C VAL A 380 13.80 10.10 -1.36
N ALA A 381 13.81 11.40 -1.03
CA ALA A 381 14.96 12.24 -1.36
C ALA A 381 16.21 11.73 -0.61
N ASP A 382 17.37 11.71 -1.27
CA ASP A 382 18.57 11.09 -0.72
C ASP A 382 19.05 11.74 0.59
N GLU A 383 18.85 13.06 0.72
CA GLU A 383 19.09 13.81 1.95
C GLU A 383 18.14 13.45 3.09
N ASP A 384 16.97 12.88 2.78
CA ASP A 384 15.94 12.50 3.75
C ASP A 384 16.09 11.05 4.25
N PHE A 385 17.10 10.31 3.81
CA PHE A 385 17.35 8.95 4.30
C PHE A 385 17.47 8.88 5.83
N ARG A 386 18.16 9.86 6.44
CA ARG A 386 18.33 9.96 7.91
C ARG A 386 17.38 10.95 8.58
N ASN A 387 16.40 11.45 7.86
CA ASN A 387 15.39 12.34 8.41
C ASN A 387 14.23 11.51 8.99
N ASP A 388 14.14 11.46 10.33
CA ASP A 388 13.11 10.69 11.05
C ASP A 388 11.71 11.34 10.97
N ALA A 389 11.60 12.53 10.37
CA ALA A 389 10.31 13.18 10.10
C ALA A 389 9.74 12.80 8.72
N VAL A 390 10.55 12.18 7.86
CA VAL A 390 10.11 11.68 6.55
C VAL A 390 9.69 10.23 6.70
N ASP A 391 8.50 9.98 6.27
CA ASP A 391 7.85 8.68 6.33
C ASP A 391 8.63 7.59 5.58
N GLY A 392 8.63 6.39 6.13
CA GLY A 392 9.19 5.18 5.54
C GLY A 392 8.13 4.06 5.55
N GLY A 393 8.57 2.81 5.42
CA GLY A 393 7.67 1.68 5.49
C GLY A 393 7.58 1.05 6.89
N GLU A 394 6.45 0.42 7.20
CA GLU A 394 6.31 -0.42 8.37
C GLU A 394 6.61 -1.89 8.03
N VAL A 395 7.49 -2.52 8.79
CA VAL A 395 7.94 -3.89 8.51
C VAL A 395 7.68 -4.79 9.72
N GLY A 396 6.94 -5.86 9.49
CA GLY A 396 6.59 -6.88 10.47
C GLY A 396 7.63 -8.01 10.56
N PRO A 397 7.42 -9.00 11.46
CA PRO A 397 8.28 -10.16 11.60
C PRO A 397 8.20 -11.09 10.37
N GLY A 398 9.36 -11.53 9.90
CA GLY A 398 9.47 -12.45 8.76
C GLY A 398 9.16 -11.81 7.41
N HIS A 399 9.01 -10.48 7.36
CA HIS A 399 8.88 -9.76 6.10
C HIS A 399 10.21 -9.73 5.36
N THR A 400 10.11 -9.81 4.04
CA THR A 400 11.23 -9.65 3.12
C THR A 400 10.91 -8.57 2.10
N VAL A 401 11.88 -7.74 1.80
CA VAL A 401 11.80 -6.71 0.76
C VAL A 401 12.94 -6.90 -0.22
N THR A 402 12.62 -6.89 -1.50
CA THR A 402 13.58 -7.06 -2.59
C THR A 402 13.58 -5.82 -3.46
N ALA A 403 14.72 -5.15 -3.56
CA ALA A 403 14.96 -4.14 -4.59
C ALA A 403 15.85 -4.73 -5.68
N LEU A 404 15.47 -4.51 -6.92
CA LEU A 404 16.20 -4.97 -8.09
C LEU A 404 16.72 -3.77 -8.88
N TYR A 405 17.98 -3.80 -9.23
CA TYR A 405 18.66 -2.78 -10.02
C TYR A 405 19.19 -3.36 -11.33
N ALA A 406 19.03 -2.63 -12.41
CA ALA A 406 19.89 -2.79 -13.57
C ALA A 406 21.14 -1.94 -13.35
N VAL A 407 22.32 -2.55 -13.46
CA VAL A 407 23.60 -1.90 -13.19
C VAL A 407 24.55 -2.15 -14.36
N ARG A 408 25.24 -1.11 -14.82
CA ARG A 408 26.29 -1.20 -15.81
C ARG A 408 27.64 -0.95 -15.18
N LEU A 409 28.49 -1.97 -15.16
CA LEU A 409 29.82 -1.83 -14.61
C LEU A 409 30.72 -1.02 -15.55
N ALA A 410 31.61 -0.21 -14.97
CA ALA A 410 32.71 0.43 -15.70
C ALA A 410 33.69 -0.61 -16.21
N GLU A 411 34.40 -0.31 -17.29
CA GLU A 411 35.40 -1.23 -17.87
C GLU A 411 36.53 -1.52 -16.85
N GLY A 412 36.70 -2.80 -16.52
CA GLY A 412 37.72 -3.24 -15.55
C GLY A 412 37.30 -3.03 -14.09
N ALA A 413 36.06 -2.75 -13.80
CA ALA A 413 35.57 -2.62 -12.42
C ALA A 413 35.93 -3.84 -11.57
N SER A 414 36.35 -3.58 -10.34
CA SER A 414 36.74 -4.60 -9.35
C SER A 414 36.60 -4.05 -7.94
N GLY A 415 36.42 -4.93 -6.97
CA GLY A 415 36.13 -4.52 -5.59
C GLY A 415 34.68 -4.14 -5.38
N SER A 416 34.39 -3.29 -4.41
CA SER A 416 33.04 -2.86 -4.06
C SER A 416 32.44 -1.97 -5.16
N VAL A 417 31.22 -2.25 -5.57
CA VAL A 417 30.46 -1.49 -6.58
C VAL A 417 29.30 -0.72 -5.97
N ALA A 418 28.80 -1.17 -4.83
CA ALA A 418 27.70 -0.50 -4.12
C ALA A 418 27.71 -0.83 -2.63
N THR A 419 27.11 0.04 -1.84
CA THR A 419 26.75 -0.20 -0.43
C THR A 419 25.26 -0.02 -0.27
N ALA A 420 24.55 -1.06 0.16
CA ALA A 420 23.15 -1.02 0.51
C ALA A 420 23.01 -0.85 2.03
N THR A 421 22.27 0.15 2.47
CA THR A 421 22.00 0.43 3.88
C THR A 421 20.50 0.48 4.10
N VAL A 422 20.02 -0.20 5.14
CA VAL A 422 18.66 -0.05 5.66
C VAL A 422 18.70 0.75 6.95
N ARG A 423 17.77 1.68 7.10
CA ARG A 423 17.57 2.47 8.31
C ARG A 423 16.12 2.34 8.75
N TRP A 424 15.89 2.20 10.06
CA TRP A 424 14.55 2.13 10.64
C TRP A 424 14.51 2.71 12.04
N LEU A 425 13.32 2.94 12.55
CA LEU A 425 13.08 3.27 13.94
C LEU A 425 12.61 2.02 14.69
N ASP A 426 13.22 1.78 15.85
CA ASP A 426 12.74 0.74 16.77
C ASP A 426 11.28 1.01 17.16
N PRO A 427 10.37 0.02 17.04
CA PRO A 427 8.94 0.25 17.24
C PRO A 427 8.56 0.73 18.65
N ASP A 428 9.38 0.40 19.66
CA ASP A 428 9.13 0.71 21.08
C ASP A 428 9.73 2.03 21.48
N THR A 429 11.01 2.23 21.16
CA THR A 429 11.82 3.33 21.66
C THR A 429 11.93 4.47 20.67
N ARG A 430 11.58 4.24 19.40
CA ARG A 430 11.83 5.12 18.25
C ARG A 430 13.30 5.49 18.07
N ALA A 431 14.18 4.68 18.63
CA ALA A 431 15.61 4.85 18.43
C ALA A 431 15.99 4.44 16.99
N PRO A 432 16.72 5.29 16.24
CA PRO A 432 17.14 4.95 14.91
C PRO A 432 18.20 3.84 14.92
N GLN A 433 18.12 2.94 13.95
CA GLN A 433 19.03 1.84 13.72
C GLN A 433 19.40 1.77 12.24
N GLU A 434 20.60 1.27 11.93
CA GLU A 434 21.09 1.09 10.56
C GLU A 434 21.83 -0.25 10.46
N GLU A 435 21.65 -0.94 9.33
CA GLU A 435 22.40 -2.14 8.94
C GLU A 435 22.81 -1.99 7.47
N SER A 436 24.00 -2.48 7.09
CA SER A 436 24.51 -2.33 5.73
C SER A 436 25.29 -3.52 5.23
N SER A 437 25.30 -3.68 3.90
CA SER A 437 26.08 -4.68 3.18
C SER A 437 26.70 -4.08 1.93
N THR A 438 27.86 -4.60 1.53
CA THR A 438 28.57 -4.17 0.31
C THR A 438 28.43 -5.21 -0.78
N VAL A 439 28.40 -4.76 -2.04
CA VAL A 439 28.32 -5.58 -3.24
C VAL A 439 29.64 -5.48 -3.99
N ASP A 440 30.26 -6.60 -4.28
CA ASP A 440 31.49 -6.65 -5.08
C ASP A 440 31.21 -6.90 -6.56
N ALA A 441 32.01 -6.31 -7.46
CA ALA A 441 31.92 -6.47 -8.90
C ALA A 441 31.87 -7.95 -9.34
N GLY A 442 32.63 -8.80 -8.65
CA GLY A 442 32.67 -10.24 -8.94
C GLY A 442 31.32 -10.93 -8.79
N THR A 443 30.44 -10.43 -7.93
CA THR A 443 29.09 -10.97 -7.71
C THR A 443 28.18 -10.75 -8.92
N LEU A 444 28.43 -9.73 -9.73
CA LEU A 444 27.60 -9.31 -10.86
C LEU A 444 28.01 -9.90 -12.21
N THR A 445 29.03 -10.77 -12.24
CA THR A 445 29.63 -11.26 -13.51
C THR A 445 29.14 -12.64 -13.96
N GLY A 446 28.49 -13.41 -13.08
CA GLY A 446 27.90 -14.71 -13.41
C GLY A 446 26.77 -14.60 -14.41
N ASP A 447 26.58 -15.61 -15.25
CA ASP A 447 25.45 -15.66 -16.18
C ASP A 447 24.12 -15.86 -15.44
N LEU A 448 23.12 -15.05 -15.77
CA LEU A 448 21.83 -15.03 -15.05
C LEU A 448 21.12 -16.39 -15.15
N TRP A 449 20.94 -16.91 -16.36
CA TRP A 449 20.14 -18.11 -16.58
C TRP A 449 20.93 -19.43 -16.45
N GLY A 450 22.26 -19.34 -16.41
CA GLY A 450 23.10 -20.54 -16.36
C GLY A 450 23.83 -20.78 -15.03
N ALA A 451 24.07 -19.73 -14.24
CA ALA A 451 24.91 -19.83 -13.04
C ALA A 451 24.34 -19.16 -11.79
N ALA A 452 23.36 -18.27 -11.93
CA ALA A 452 22.76 -17.58 -10.78
C ALA A 452 21.90 -18.54 -9.93
N PRO A 453 21.80 -18.29 -8.61
CA PRO A 453 20.91 -19.07 -7.75
C PRO A 453 19.44 -19.00 -8.21
N PRO A 454 18.66 -20.09 -8.04
CA PRO A 454 17.26 -20.15 -8.52
C PRO A 454 16.38 -18.99 -8.04
N ARG A 455 16.58 -18.50 -6.80
CA ARG A 455 15.81 -17.36 -6.27
C ARG A 455 16.19 -16.03 -6.93
N LEU A 456 17.42 -15.85 -7.38
CA LEU A 456 17.80 -14.67 -8.18
C LEU A 456 17.20 -14.75 -9.58
N GLN A 457 17.23 -15.93 -10.21
CA GLN A 457 16.58 -16.17 -11.49
C GLN A 457 15.07 -15.91 -11.41
N LEU A 458 14.40 -16.34 -10.32
CA LEU A 458 12.99 -16.07 -10.04
C LEU A 458 12.70 -14.56 -9.92
N THR A 459 13.58 -13.82 -9.21
CA THR A 459 13.47 -12.35 -9.11
C THR A 459 13.52 -11.70 -10.50
N ALA A 460 14.48 -12.13 -11.31
CA ALA A 460 14.64 -11.63 -12.68
C ALA A 460 13.44 -12.00 -13.57
N LEU A 461 12.98 -13.25 -13.48
CA LEU A 461 11.80 -13.74 -14.22
C LEU A 461 10.56 -12.88 -13.89
N ALA A 462 10.29 -12.62 -12.62
CA ALA A 462 9.15 -11.81 -12.20
C ALA A 462 9.25 -10.37 -12.72
N ALA A 463 10.45 -9.77 -12.66
CA ALA A 463 10.70 -8.43 -13.18
C ALA A 463 10.54 -8.37 -14.71
N TYR A 464 11.11 -9.31 -15.45
CA TYR A 464 10.98 -9.36 -16.90
C TYR A 464 9.55 -9.67 -17.37
N PHE A 465 8.81 -10.48 -16.61
CA PHE A 465 7.41 -10.73 -16.92
C PHE A 465 6.57 -9.46 -16.72
N ALA A 466 6.77 -8.73 -15.63
CA ALA A 466 6.14 -7.42 -15.43
C ALA A 466 6.51 -6.44 -16.56
N ASP A 467 7.79 -6.41 -16.96
CA ASP A 467 8.30 -5.61 -18.06
C ASP A 467 7.58 -5.91 -19.39
N ALA A 468 7.43 -7.19 -19.72
CA ALA A 468 6.72 -7.65 -20.91
C ALA A 468 5.23 -7.24 -20.90
N LEU A 469 4.55 -7.32 -19.76
CA LEU A 469 3.16 -6.89 -19.61
C LEU A 469 2.99 -5.37 -19.72
N ARG A 470 3.96 -4.57 -19.23
CA ARG A 470 3.95 -3.10 -19.37
C ARG A 470 4.24 -2.63 -20.79
N GLY A 471 5.16 -3.32 -21.48
CA GLY A 471 5.56 -2.97 -22.85
C GLY A 471 4.48 -3.19 -23.92
N GLY A 472 3.41 -3.88 -23.56
CA GLY A 472 2.34 -4.28 -24.45
C GLY A 472 2.88 -5.24 -25.52
N SER A 473 2.31 -6.44 -25.62
CA SER A 473 2.68 -7.53 -26.53
C SER A 473 2.46 -7.20 -28.01
N GLY A 474 3.13 -6.17 -28.51
CA GLY A 474 2.99 -5.71 -29.90
C GLY A 474 4.25 -5.09 -30.48
N ALA A 475 5.30 -4.89 -29.71
CA ALA A 475 6.59 -4.50 -30.25
C ALA A 475 7.40 -5.76 -30.55
N GLY A 476 7.23 -6.31 -31.74
CA GLY A 476 8.09 -7.37 -32.28
C GLY A 476 9.55 -6.98 -32.04
N ALA A 477 10.33 -7.92 -31.52
CA ALA A 477 11.77 -7.84 -31.43
C ALA A 477 12.36 -7.44 -32.79
N GLY A 478 12.77 -6.19 -32.92
CA GLY A 478 13.34 -5.71 -34.18
C GLY A 478 13.41 -4.20 -34.30
N ALA A 479 14.08 -3.54 -33.40
CA ALA A 479 14.88 -2.34 -33.68
C ALA A 479 15.60 -1.95 -32.38
N ALA A 480 16.87 -2.30 -32.27
CA ALA A 480 17.78 -1.61 -31.36
C ALA A 480 17.75 -0.13 -31.72
N ALA A 481 17.00 0.68 -30.99
CA ALA A 481 17.09 2.11 -31.08
C ALA A 481 18.40 2.51 -30.41
N THR A 482 19.40 2.83 -31.21
CA THR A 482 20.60 3.53 -30.75
C THR A 482 20.16 4.86 -30.13
N PRO A 483 20.57 5.19 -28.91
CA PRO A 483 20.26 6.48 -28.32
C PRO A 483 20.96 7.58 -29.12
N GLU A 484 20.16 8.49 -29.69
CA GLU A 484 20.66 9.74 -30.24
C GLU A 484 21.04 10.68 -29.10
N PRO A 485 22.19 11.38 -29.22
CA PRO A 485 22.61 12.31 -28.19
C PRO A 485 21.66 13.52 -28.13
N TYR A 486 21.25 13.87 -26.91
CA TYR A 486 20.41 15.01 -26.58
C TYR A 486 21.03 16.33 -27.09
N THR A 487 20.39 16.99 -28.05
CA THR A 487 20.68 18.37 -28.43
C THR A 487 19.60 19.29 -27.87
N ASP A 488 20.07 20.25 -27.08
CA ASP A 488 19.31 21.32 -26.44
C ASP A 488 18.51 22.17 -27.45
N GLY A 489 17.22 22.37 -27.14
CA GLY A 489 16.44 23.55 -27.54
C GLY A 489 15.60 23.48 -28.81
N LYS A 490 14.30 23.28 -28.70
CA LYS A 490 13.20 24.22 -29.04
C LYS A 490 11.85 23.52 -28.98
N GLU A 491 10.92 24.18 -28.32
CA GLU A 491 9.50 23.88 -28.33
C GLU A 491 8.96 23.83 -29.77
N ASP A 492 8.27 22.73 -30.10
CA ASP A 492 7.25 22.78 -31.14
C ASP A 492 6.03 21.93 -30.72
N SER A 493 4.90 22.57 -30.83
CA SER A 493 3.60 22.11 -30.39
C SER A 493 3.04 21.04 -31.32
N GLY A 494 2.65 19.92 -30.77
CA GLY A 494 1.58 19.08 -31.34
C GLY A 494 2.03 17.82 -32.02
N THR A 495 2.25 16.78 -31.22
CA THR A 495 1.79 15.42 -31.55
C THR A 495 1.87 14.58 -30.27
N THR A 496 0.75 14.05 -29.81
CA THR A 496 0.67 13.03 -28.75
C THR A 496 1.25 11.72 -29.29
N GLY A 497 2.58 11.61 -29.28
CA GLY A 497 3.30 10.37 -29.44
C GLY A 497 3.72 9.93 -28.05
N GLY A 498 3.28 8.76 -27.59
CA GLY A 498 3.67 8.20 -26.31
C GLY A 498 5.19 8.18 -26.20
N ALA A 499 5.72 8.65 -25.06
CA ALA A 499 7.11 8.44 -24.71
C ALA A 499 7.36 6.92 -24.76
N GLY A 500 8.29 6.48 -25.63
CA GLY A 500 8.53 5.07 -25.85
C GLY A 500 8.95 4.39 -24.57
N TYR A 501 8.27 3.32 -24.20
CA TYR A 501 8.68 2.44 -23.12
C TYR A 501 10.07 1.87 -23.42
N THR A 502 10.98 1.89 -22.45
CA THR A 502 12.32 1.32 -22.57
C THR A 502 12.37 0.01 -21.79
N PRO A 503 12.47 -1.15 -22.48
CA PRO A 503 12.54 -2.45 -21.83
C PRO A 503 13.74 -2.59 -20.89
N LEU A 504 13.63 -3.53 -19.94
CA LEU A 504 14.76 -3.91 -19.11
C LEU A 504 15.88 -4.53 -19.95
N PRO A 505 17.17 -4.25 -19.61
CA PRO A 505 18.29 -4.82 -20.35
C PRO A 505 18.32 -6.34 -20.22
N GLY A 506 18.59 -7.02 -21.33
CA GLY A 506 18.65 -8.48 -21.36
C GLY A 506 17.30 -9.17 -21.22
N ALA A 507 16.19 -8.45 -21.42
CA ALA A 507 14.85 -9.02 -21.35
C ALA A 507 14.67 -10.14 -22.38
N PRO A 508 14.36 -11.38 -21.96
CA PRO A 508 13.99 -12.47 -22.85
C PRO A 508 12.67 -12.18 -23.57
N THR A 509 12.40 -12.88 -24.64
CA THR A 509 11.06 -12.94 -25.22
C THR A 509 10.07 -13.61 -24.25
N VAL A 510 8.76 -13.40 -24.43
CA VAL A 510 7.75 -14.00 -23.54
C VAL A 510 7.78 -15.54 -23.64
N ASP A 511 8.09 -16.09 -24.82
CA ASP A 511 8.29 -17.54 -25.00
C ASP A 511 9.49 -18.06 -24.19
N GLU A 512 10.64 -17.37 -24.25
CA GLU A 512 11.83 -17.72 -23.46
C GLU A 512 11.56 -17.56 -21.95
N LEU A 513 10.75 -16.57 -21.52
CA LEU A 513 10.32 -16.43 -20.14
C LEU A 513 9.48 -17.62 -19.67
N ALA A 514 8.62 -18.16 -20.56
CA ALA A 514 7.83 -19.36 -20.23
C ALA A 514 8.74 -20.58 -20.02
N ASP A 515 9.74 -20.78 -20.89
CA ASP A 515 10.71 -21.87 -20.74
C ASP A 515 11.50 -21.74 -19.41
N HIS A 516 12.00 -20.55 -19.09
CA HIS A 516 12.69 -20.30 -17.82
C HIS A 516 11.78 -20.50 -16.59
N ALA A 517 10.51 -20.14 -16.71
CA ALA A 517 9.54 -20.32 -15.64
C ALA A 517 9.26 -21.81 -15.35
N GLU A 518 9.13 -22.63 -16.41
CA GLU A 518 8.94 -24.08 -16.29
C GLU A 518 10.18 -24.74 -15.67
N ASP A 519 11.38 -24.37 -16.10
CA ASP A 519 12.64 -24.89 -15.54
C ASP A 519 12.76 -24.53 -14.04
N LEU A 520 12.47 -23.28 -13.66
CA LEU A 520 12.51 -22.83 -12.26
C LEU A 520 11.44 -23.51 -11.41
N ALA A 521 10.24 -23.72 -11.94
CA ALA A 521 9.18 -24.44 -11.24
C ALA A 521 9.60 -25.90 -10.93
N ALA A 522 10.25 -26.55 -11.89
CA ALA A 522 10.77 -27.91 -11.73
C ALA A 522 11.95 -27.97 -10.73
N GLU A 523 12.83 -26.95 -10.73
CA GLU A 523 14.00 -26.91 -9.83
C GLU A 523 13.63 -26.57 -8.40
N THR A 524 12.72 -25.60 -8.19
CA THR A 524 12.37 -25.11 -6.85
C THR A 524 11.31 -25.94 -6.15
N GLU A 525 10.51 -26.69 -6.88
CA GLU A 525 9.32 -27.42 -6.37
C GLU A 525 8.38 -26.50 -5.56
N ASP A 526 8.41 -25.18 -5.84
CA ASP A 526 7.63 -24.17 -5.12
C ASP A 526 6.29 -23.94 -5.83
N PRO A 527 5.14 -24.16 -5.17
CA PRO A 527 3.83 -23.97 -5.78
C PRO A 527 3.62 -22.56 -6.36
N ALA A 528 4.15 -21.51 -5.71
CA ALA A 528 4.03 -20.14 -6.20
C ALA A 528 4.82 -19.92 -7.52
N VAL A 529 5.95 -20.62 -7.69
CA VAL A 529 6.72 -20.59 -8.93
C VAL A 529 6.00 -21.37 -10.04
N SER A 530 5.34 -22.48 -9.67
CA SER A 530 4.50 -23.22 -10.62
C SER A 530 3.30 -22.42 -11.10
N ASP A 531 2.65 -21.66 -10.20
CA ASP A 531 1.57 -20.73 -10.56
C ASP A 531 2.07 -19.60 -11.47
N LEU A 532 3.27 -19.07 -11.22
CA LEU A 532 3.89 -18.08 -12.12
C LEU A 532 4.14 -18.65 -13.51
N ALA A 533 4.70 -19.87 -13.61
CA ALA A 533 4.96 -20.53 -14.89
C ALA A 533 3.67 -20.71 -15.69
N GLU A 534 2.60 -21.14 -15.04
CA GLU A 534 1.27 -21.25 -15.67
C GLU A 534 0.75 -19.88 -16.15
N THR A 535 0.90 -18.84 -15.33
CA THR A 535 0.47 -17.47 -15.68
C THR A 535 1.26 -16.93 -16.87
N VAL A 536 2.58 -17.12 -16.90
CA VAL A 536 3.42 -16.70 -18.05
C VAL A 536 3.01 -17.45 -19.33
N ARG A 537 2.78 -18.76 -19.23
CA ARG A 537 2.33 -19.57 -20.38
C ARG A 537 0.97 -19.11 -20.93
N GLN A 538 0.01 -18.79 -20.04
CA GLN A 538 -1.28 -18.24 -20.47
C GLN A 538 -1.12 -16.85 -21.12
N ALA A 539 -0.22 -16.01 -20.62
CA ALA A 539 0.07 -14.72 -21.24
C ALA A 539 0.65 -14.87 -22.64
N VAL A 540 1.52 -15.87 -22.89
CA VAL A 540 2.01 -16.21 -24.24
C VAL A 540 0.83 -16.51 -25.17
N GLU A 541 -0.15 -17.33 -24.74
CA GLU A 541 -1.33 -17.68 -25.55
C GLU A 541 -2.20 -16.45 -25.89
N LEU A 542 -2.22 -15.43 -25.03
CA LEU A 542 -2.99 -14.20 -25.25
C LEU A 542 -2.27 -13.19 -26.14
N THR A 543 -0.95 -13.34 -26.32
CA THR A 543 -0.13 -12.44 -27.14
C THR A 543 0.15 -12.97 -28.55
N GLY A 544 0.00 -14.27 -28.80
CA GLY A 544 0.19 -14.97 -30.10
C GLY A 544 -1.07 -14.99 -30.90
#